data_09848c04cbcc7cfe4d251db758a362f9
#
_entry.id   09848c04cbcc7cfe4d251db758a362f9
#
_cell.length_a   1.000
_cell.length_b   1.000
_cell.length_c   1.000
_cell.angle_alpha   90.00
_cell.angle_beta   90.00
_cell.angle_gamma   90.00
#
_symmetry.space_group_name_H-M   'P 1'
#
loop_
_entity.id
_entity.type
_entity.pdbx_description
1 polymer ?
#
loop_
_entity_poly.entity_id
_entity_poly.type
_entity_poly.pdbx_seq_one_letter_code
_entity_poly.pdbx_strand_id
1 'polypeptide(L)'
;VTNDLTTQIEFNVDFKPSEITINNEAELKKLVDATVKHYQTLVFTDDNIPEAKKAKADLNKVAKLLDEQRKSVKKEYNQPLEKFEEKINGYTSRIKLVSEGINESISSFEESEKNKRFEKLKATIEEIAPNYEVDPGALDIKQAWLNKGNFTTKGELNKKTLEEITFQMKQIAAENKRIENDKAIIGNYAKAVGLEPESWVAQIENGLFASDLMKQIDATVIAKREREERXXXXXXXXXXXXKPKLNMSKL
;
A
#
# COMPACT_ATOMS: atom_id res chain seq x y z
N VAL A 1 -37.40 9.88 -4.69
CA VAL A 1 -38.09 9.51 -5.96
C VAL A 1 -37.08 8.85 -6.86
N THR A 2 -37.08 7.51 -6.88
CA THR A 2 -36.24 6.73 -7.77
C THR A 2 -36.99 6.60 -9.12
N ASN A 3 -36.65 7.48 -10.06
CA ASN A 3 -37.06 7.29 -11.44
C ASN A 3 -36.22 6.16 -12.00
N ASP A 4 -36.86 5.07 -12.36
CA ASP A 4 -36.17 3.97 -13.03
C ASP A 4 -35.91 4.39 -14.50
N LEU A 5 -34.77 4.99 -14.75
CA LEU A 5 -34.37 5.47 -16.07
C LEU A 5 -34.30 4.34 -17.11
N THR A 6 -34.05 3.10 -16.64
CA THR A 6 -33.92 1.95 -17.55
C THR A 6 -35.23 1.61 -18.26
N THR A 7 -36.37 1.94 -17.63
CA THR A 7 -37.69 1.70 -18.23
C THR A 7 -38.17 2.84 -19.13
N GLN A 8 -37.49 3.98 -19.12
CA GLN A 8 -37.87 5.19 -19.87
C GLN A 8 -37.09 5.37 -21.17
N ILE A 9 -35.95 4.69 -21.32
CA ILE A 9 -35.10 4.82 -22.49
C ILE A 9 -35.41 3.68 -23.49
N GLU A 10 -36.06 4.03 -24.58
CA GLU A 10 -36.19 3.12 -25.73
C GLU A 10 -34.97 3.36 -26.63
N PHE A 11 -34.13 2.35 -26.76
CA PHE A 11 -32.98 2.38 -27.66
C PHE A 11 -33.23 1.38 -28.77
N ASN A 12 -33.63 1.91 -29.93
CA ASN A 12 -33.96 1.11 -31.10
C ASN A 12 -33.05 1.52 -32.25
N VAL A 13 -32.44 0.56 -32.92
CA VAL A 13 -31.52 0.79 -34.03
C VAL A 13 -32.08 0.13 -35.29
N ASP A 14 -32.34 0.92 -36.33
CA ASP A 14 -32.70 0.41 -37.65
C ASP A 14 -31.40 0.14 -38.41
N PHE A 15 -31.05 -1.14 -38.54
CA PHE A 15 -29.82 -1.58 -39.21
C PHE A 15 -30.17 -2.45 -40.42
N LYS A 16 -29.71 -2.00 -41.60
CA LYS A 16 -29.84 -2.72 -42.85
C LYS A 16 -28.44 -3.00 -43.41
N PRO A 17 -27.96 -4.22 -43.31
CA PRO A 17 -26.65 -4.57 -43.86
C PRO A 17 -26.68 -4.47 -45.39
N SER A 18 -25.65 -3.89 -45.97
CA SER A 18 -25.51 -3.76 -47.42
C SER A 18 -24.68 -4.91 -47.97
N GLU A 19 -25.14 -5.51 -49.06
CA GLU A 19 -24.37 -6.54 -49.75
C GLU A 19 -23.24 -5.88 -50.55
N ILE A 20 -22.08 -6.51 -50.55
CA ILE A 20 -20.93 -6.08 -51.36
C ILE A 20 -20.76 -7.08 -52.50
N THR A 21 -20.88 -6.62 -53.73
CA THR A 21 -20.78 -7.47 -54.92
C THR A 21 -19.71 -6.92 -55.88
N ILE A 22 -19.07 -7.82 -56.58
CA ILE A 22 -18.15 -7.50 -57.68
C ILE A 22 -18.96 -7.69 -58.97
N ASN A 23 -19.33 -6.61 -59.64
CA ASN A 23 -20.24 -6.64 -60.79
C ASN A 23 -19.69 -7.50 -61.93
N ASN A 24 -18.38 -7.53 -62.15
CA ASN A 24 -17.69 -8.28 -63.20
C ASN A 24 -16.82 -9.40 -62.64
N GLU A 25 -17.29 -10.08 -61.59
CA GLU A 25 -16.49 -11.10 -60.89
C GLU A 25 -16.02 -12.21 -61.80
N ALA A 26 -16.86 -12.71 -62.71
CA ALA A 26 -16.51 -13.80 -63.65
C ALA A 26 -15.38 -13.37 -64.56
N GLU A 27 -15.44 -12.14 -65.11
CA GLU A 27 -14.37 -11.61 -65.98
C GLU A 27 -13.09 -11.37 -65.20
N LEU A 28 -13.18 -10.81 -64.02
CA LEU A 28 -12.05 -10.58 -63.13
C LEU A 28 -11.34 -11.91 -62.78
N LYS A 29 -12.15 -12.93 -62.45
CA LYS A 29 -11.59 -14.29 -62.16
C LYS A 29 -10.84 -14.86 -63.37
N LYS A 30 -11.43 -14.80 -64.57
CA LYS A 30 -10.82 -15.27 -65.81
C LYS A 30 -9.48 -14.54 -66.05
N LEU A 31 -9.46 -13.20 -65.84
CA LEU A 31 -8.23 -12.41 -66.05
C LEU A 31 -7.14 -12.81 -65.04
N VAL A 32 -7.52 -12.95 -63.77
CA VAL A 32 -6.57 -13.38 -62.70
C VAL A 32 -6.04 -14.77 -63.02
N ASP A 33 -6.92 -15.72 -63.34
CA ASP A 33 -6.53 -17.11 -63.66
C ASP A 33 -5.59 -17.13 -64.87
N ALA A 34 -5.90 -16.38 -65.92
CA ALA A 34 -5.06 -16.30 -67.13
C ALA A 34 -3.68 -15.68 -66.82
N THR A 35 -3.69 -14.62 -66.03
CA THR A 35 -2.46 -13.92 -65.60
C THR A 35 -1.55 -14.85 -64.77
N VAL A 36 -2.13 -15.54 -63.78
CA VAL A 36 -1.40 -16.52 -62.95
C VAL A 36 -0.82 -17.62 -63.82
N LYS A 37 -1.67 -18.22 -64.71
CA LYS A 37 -1.22 -19.30 -65.59
C LYS A 37 -0.08 -18.86 -66.51
N HIS A 38 -0.24 -17.65 -67.10
CA HIS A 38 0.80 -17.12 -68.01
C HIS A 38 2.17 -16.99 -67.30
N TYR A 39 2.18 -16.34 -66.13
CA TYR A 39 3.42 -16.10 -65.39
C TYR A 39 4.00 -17.38 -64.76
N GLN A 40 3.14 -18.34 -64.38
CA GLN A 40 3.62 -19.66 -63.83
C GLN A 40 4.37 -20.51 -64.87
N THR A 41 4.04 -20.32 -66.15
CA THR A 41 4.66 -21.08 -67.24
C THR A 41 5.96 -20.47 -67.73
N LEU A 42 6.30 -19.25 -67.30
CA LEU A 42 7.55 -18.63 -67.72
C LEU A 42 8.77 -19.28 -67.00
N VAL A 43 9.81 -19.54 -67.77
CA VAL A 43 11.08 -20.04 -67.25
C VAL A 43 12.06 -18.87 -67.29
N PHE A 44 12.66 -18.61 -66.14
CA PHE A 44 13.62 -17.51 -65.98
C PHE A 44 15.03 -18.08 -65.91
N THR A 45 15.93 -17.51 -66.71
CA THR A 45 17.34 -17.87 -66.79
C THR A 45 18.16 -16.60 -66.58
N ASP A 46 19.48 -16.76 -66.45
CA ASP A 46 20.37 -15.61 -66.23
C ASP A 46 20.25 -14.53 -67.31
N ASP A 47 19.90 -14.95 -68.54
CA ASP A 47 19.78 -14.03 -69.68
C ASP A 47 18.50 -13.16 -69.66
N ASN A 48 17.46 -13.61 -68.93
CA ASN A 48 16.17 -12.90 -68.89
C ASN A 48 15.77 -12.40 -67.52
N ILE A 49 16.72 -12.22 -66.59
CA ILE A 49 16.47 -11.66 -65.25
C ILE A 49 15.79 -10.29 -65.27
N PRO A 50 16.18 -9.34 -66.18
CA PRO A 50 15.44 -8.07 -66.24
C PRO A 50 13.94 -8.25 -66.54
N GLU A 51 13.59 -9.17 -67.41
CA GLU A 51 12.19 -9.50 -67.75
C GLU A 51 11.48 -10.13 -66.56
N ALA A 52 12.17 -10.96 -65.78
CA ALA A 52 11.64 -11.56 -64.55
C ALA A 52 11.29 -10.47 -63.53
N LYS A 53 12.19 -9.50 -63.33
CA LYS A 53 11.99 -8.37 -62.41
C LYS A 53 10.80 -7.52 -62.87
N LYS A 54 10.65 -7.27 -64.18
CA LYS A 54 9.53 -6.52 -64.73
C LYS A 54 8.22 -7.28 -64.48
N ALA A 55 8.18 -8.58 -64.77
CA ALA A 55 6.99 -9.43 -64.57
C ALA A 55 6.54 -9.37 -63.09
N LYS A 56 7.52 -9.51 -62.14
CA LYS A 56 7.24 -9.38 -60.69
C LYS A 56 6.66 -8.02 -60.35
N ALA A 57 7.23 -6.94 -60.89
CA ALA A 57 6.73 -5.56 -60.64
C ALA A 57 5.30 -5.38 -61.16
N ASP A 58 4.99 -5.91 -62.37
CA ASP A 58 3.67 -5.79 -62.93
C ASP A 58 2.63 -6.60 -62.14
N LEU A 59 2.97 -7.83 -61.70
CA LEU A 59 2.07 -8.62 -60.84
C LEU A 59 1.82 -7.93 -59.51
N ASN A 60 2.84 -7.32 -58.89
CA ASN A 60 2.69 -6.55 -57.66
C ASN A 60 1.80 -5.32 -57.83
N LYS A 61 1.87 -4.67 -59.00
CA LYS A 61 0.95 -3.53 -59.32
C LYS A 61 -0.48 -4.02 -59.37
N VAL A 62 -0.78 -5.15 -60.02
CA VAL A 62 -2.14 -5.71 -60.10
C VAL A 62 -2.63 -6.05 -58.68
N ALA A 63 -1.81 -6.77 -57.91
CA ALA A 63 -2.17 -7.12 -56.54
C ALA A 63 -2.46 -5.85 -55.67
N LYS A 64 -1.63 -4.82 -55.84
CA LYS A 64 -1.82 -3.54 -55.13
C LYS A 64 -3.15 -2.84 -55.54
N LEU A 65 -3.47 -2.83 -56.80
CA LEU A 65 -4.75 -2.24 -57.30
C LEU A 65 -5.94 -2.96 -56.67
N LEU A 66 -5.91 -4.28 -56.63
CA LEU A 66 -6.99 -5.07 -55.99
C LEU A 66 -7.12 -4.75 -54.53
N ASP A 67 -6.00 -4.66 -53.81
CA ASP A 67 -5.99 -4.34 -52.36
C ASP A 67 -6.46 -2.91 -52.09
N GLU A 68 -6.06 -1.95 -52.92
CA GLU A 68 -6.50 -0.56 -52.79
C GLU A 68 -8.04 -0.45 -52.98
N GLN A 69 -8.58 -1.19 -53.93
CA GLN A 69 -10.02 -1.25 -54.14
C GLN A 69 -10.73 -1.87 -52.94
N ARG A 70 -10.18 -2.97 -52.40
CA ARG A 70 -10.69 -3.63 -51.19
C ARG A 70 -10.73 -2.63 -50.03
N LYS A 71 -9.63 -1.88 -49.81
CA LYS A 71 -9.50 -0.88 -48.73
C LYS A 71 -10.51 0.25 -48.90
N SER A 72 -10.71 0.72 -50.13
CA SER A 72 -11.69 1.76 -50.43
C SER A 72 -13.12 1.32 -50.05
N VAL A 73 -13.49 0.13 -50.50
CA VAL A 73 -14.81 -0.45 -50.19
C VAL A 73 -14.98 -0.61 -48.68
N LYS A 74 -13.95 -1.15 -48.00
CA LYS A 74 -13.97 -1.31 -46.52
C LYS A 74 -14.23 0.03 -45.84
N LYS A 75 -13.50 1.09 -46.26
CA LYS A 75 -13.64 2.43 -45.68
C LYS A 75 -15.08 2.95 -45.86
N GLU A 76 -15.62 2.85 -47.09
CA GLU A 76 -16.97 3.31 -47.38
C GLU A 76 -18.04 2.52 -46.61
N TYR A 77 -17.86 1.20 -46.52
CA TYR A 77 -18.77 0.31 -45.78
C TYR A 77 -18.78 0.64 -44.28
N ASN A 78 -17.62 0.92 -43.71
CA ASN A 78 -17.49 1.19 -42.28
C ASN A 78 -17.91 2.62 -41.88
N GLN A 79 -17.94 3.57 -42.82
CA GLN A 79 -18.22 4.97 -42.51
C GLN A 79 -19.55 5.18 -41.75
N PRO A 80 -20.66 4.56 -42.12
CA PRO A 80 -21.89 4.68 -41.33
C PRO A 80 -21.76 4.09 -39.93
N LEU A 81 -21.04 2.99 -39.77
CA LEU A 81 -20.78 2.35 -38.47
C LEU A 81 -19.95 3.29 -37.57
N GLU A 82 -18.90 3.89 -38.13
CA GLU A 82 -18.04 4.82 -37.39
C GLU A 82 -18.86 6.03 -36.89
N LYS A 83 -19.72 6.58 -37.72
CA LYS A 83 -20.61 7.69 -37.33
C LYS A 83 -21.58 7.29 -36.22
N PHE A 84 -22.14 6.10 -36.32
CA PHE A 84 -23.03 5.55 -35.29
C PHE A 84 -22.27 5.38 -33.96
N GLU A 85 -21.11 4.75 -34.01
CA GLU A 85 -20.27 4.52 -32.82
C GLU A 85 -19.88 5.85 -32.15
N GLU A 86 -19.52 6.87 -32.95
CA GLU A 86 -19.17 8.19 -32.44
C GLU A 86 -20.32 8.81 -31.64
N LYS A 87 -21.56 8.72 -32.15
CA LYS A 87 -22.75 9.20 -31.46
C LYS A 87 -22.97 8.47 -30.14
N ILE A 88 -22.93 7.13 -30.17
CA ILE A 88 -23.14 6.30 -28.98
C ILE A 88 -22.05 6.60 -27.93
N ASN A 89 -20.79 6.66 -28.35
CA ASN A 89 -19.68 6.99 -27.47
C ASN A 89 -19.83 8.38 -26.84
N GLY A 90 -20.33 9.33 -27.59
CA GLY A 90 -20.64 10.67 -27.10
C GLY A 90 -21.70 10.64 -25.99
N TYR A 91 -22.78 9.90 -26.19
CA TYR A 91 -23.83 9.76 -25.16
C TYR A 91 -23.31 9.02 -23.94
N THR A 92 -22.59 7.92 -24.12
CA THR A 92 -22.00 7.11 -23.06
C THR A 92 -21.03 7.95 -22.22
N SER A 93 -20.18 8.74 -22.85
CA SER A 93 -19.20 9.60 -22.16
C SER A 93 -19.90 10.63 -21.28
N ARG A 94 -20.97 11.24 -21.78
CA ARG A 94 -21.75 12.22 -21.00
C ARG A 94 -22.38 11.58 -19.75
N ILE A 95 -22.94 10.39 -19.91
CA ILE A 95 -23.55 9.62 -18.80
C ILE A 95 -22.47 9.26 -17.77
N LYS A 96 -21.31 8.77 -18.22
CA LYS A 96 -20.19 8.41 -17.35
C LYS A 96 -19.68 9.61 -16.55
N LEU A 97 -19.58 10.78 -17.16
CA LEU A 97 -19.15 12.00 -16.45
C LEU A 97 -20.08 12.33 -15.29
N VAL A 98 -21.39 12.23 -15.49
CA VAL A 98 -22.37 12.48 -14.42
C VAL A 98 -22.24 11.41 -13.33
N SER A 99 -22.10 10.14 -13.72
CA SER A 99 -21.92 9.04 -12.76
C SER A 99 -20.67 9.22 -11.92
N GLU A 100 -19.57 9.64 -12.52
CA GLU A 100 -18.31 9.93 -11.80
C GLU A 100 -18.49 11.07 -10.82
N GLY A 101 -19.19 12.14 -11.22
CA GLY A 101 -19.51 13.27 -10.32
C GLY A 101 -20.34 12.85 -9.12
N ILE A 102 -21.30 11.95 -9.32
CA ILE A 102 -22.12 11.38 -8.25
C ILE A 102 -21.23 10.57 -7.30
N ASN A 103 -20.34 9.73 -7.84
CA ASN A 103 -19.42 8.93 -7.03
C ASN A 103 -18.50 9.82 -6.18
N GLU A 104 -17.98 10.89 -6.74
CA GLU A 104 -17.16 11.86 -6.01
C GLU A 104 -17.94 12.51 -4.87
N SER A 105 -19.20 12.87 -5.11
CA SER A 105 -20.08 13.45 -4.10
C SER A 105 -20.35 12.46 -2.97
N ILE A 106 -20.60 11.19 -3.29
CA ILE A 106 -20.81 10.12 -2.31
C ILE A 106 -19.55 9.95 -1.46
N SER A 107 -18.38 9.87 -2.09
CA SER A 107 -17.09 9.71 -1.39
C SER A 107 -16.81 10.88 -0.45
N SER A 108 -17.04 12.10 -0.91
CA SER A 108 -16.87 13.31 -0.08
C SER A 108 -17.81 13.30 1.13
N PHE A 109 -19.06 12.91 0.93
CA PHE A 109 -20.04 12.79 2.02
C PHE A 109 -19.59 11.73 3.03
N GLU A 110 -19.20 10.55 2.56
CA GLU A 110 -18.75 9.46 3.44
C GLU A 110 -17.51 9.85 4.25
N GLU A 111 -16.55 10.55 3.61
CA GLU A 111 -15.35 11.06 4.28
C GLU A 111 -15.72 12.09 5.35
N SER A 112 -16.63 13.01 5.04
CA SER A 112 -17.13 14.02 5.99
C SER A 112 -17.77 13.34 7.20
N GLU A 113 -18.61 12.33 6.98
CA GLU A 113 -19.26 11.57 8.05
C GLU A 113 -18.24 10.80 8.91
N LYS A 114 -17.21 10.23 8.27
CA LYS A 114 -16.12 9.53 8.97
C LYS A 114 -15.34 10.53 9.85
N ASN A 115 -15.08 11.74 9.34
CA ASN A 115 -14.39 12.80 10.10
C ASN A 115 -15.22 13.24 11.32
N LYS A 116 -16.54 13.37 11.18
CA LYS A 116 -17.45 13.67 12.31
C LYS A 116 -17.34 12.59 13.37
N ARG A 117 -17.34 11.30 12.95
CA ARG A 117 -17.19 10.19 13.88
C ARG A 117 -15.83 10.21 14.57
N PHE A 118 -14.77 10.54 13.85
CA PHE A 118 -13.42 10.67 14.43
C PHE A 118 -13.38 11.76 15.49
N GLU A 119 -13.92 12.95 15.19
CA GLU A 119 -13.95 14.07 16.14
C GLU A 119 -14.79 13.72 17.39
N LYS A 120 -15.91 13.03 17.21
CA LYS A 120 -16.73 12.57 18.33
C LYS A 120 -16.00 11.53 19.19
N LEU A 121 -15.33 10.57 18.55
CA LEU A 121 -14.53 9.55 19.24
C LEU A 121 -13.41 10.22 20.04
N LYS A 122 -12.68 11.14 19.40
CA LYS A 122 -11.58 11.89 20.04
C LYS A 122 -12.08 12.66 21.26
N ALA A 123 -13.19 13.40 21.11
CA ALA A 123 -13.79 14.19 22.20
C ALA A 123 -14.21 13.28 23.36
N THR A 124 -14.79 12.11 23.06
CA THR A 124 -15.20 11.13 24.08
C THR A 124 -13.98 10.59 24.84
N ILE A 125 -12.90 10.26 24.11
CA ILE A 125 -11.64 9.79 24.74
C ILE A 125 -11.07 10.89 25.66
N GLU A 126 -11.02 12.12 25.17
CA GLU A 126 -10.53 13.28 25.97
C GLU A 126 -11.36 13.51 27.22
N GLU A 127 -12.67 13.29 27.14
CA GLU A 127 -13.58 13.45 28.28
C GLU A 127 -13.38 12.37 29.35
N ILE A 128 -13.18 11.10 28.93
CA ILE A 128 -13.15 9.98 29.90
C ILE A 128 -11.73 9.63 30.39
N ALA A 129 -10.67 9.93 29.61
CA ALA A 129 -9.29 9.56 29.94
C ALA A 129 -8.83 10.05 31.32
N PRO A 130 -9.17 11.29 31.76
CA PRO A 130 -8.81 11.76 33.10
C PRO A 130 -9.33 10.88 34.22
N ASN A 131 -10.48 10.23 34.05
CA ASN A 131 -11.09 9.32 35.05
C ASN A 131 -10.20 8.09 35.31
N TYR A 132 -9.30 7.78 34.39
CA TYR A 132 -8.39 6.65 34.48
C TYR A 132 -6.93 7.08 34.68
N GLU A 133 -6.70 8.38 34.85
CA GLU A 133 -5.35 8.97 34.98
C GLU A 133 -4.48 8.63 33.78
N VAL A 134 -5.08 8.62 32.57
CA VAL A 134 -4.41 8.28 31.32
C VAL A 134 -4.36 9.53 30.43
N ASP A 135 -3.21 9.76 29.77
CA ASP A 135 -3.12 10.77 28.74
C ASP A 135 -3.97 10.30 27.55
N PRO A 136 -4.93 11.11 27.06
CA PRO A 136 -5.71 10.74 25.87
C PRO A 136 -4.86 10.34 24.66
N GLY A 137 -3.69 10.97 24.50
CA GLY A 137 -2.76 10.68 23.40
C GLY A 137 -2.06 9.31 23.51
N ALA A 138 -2.11 8.67 24.68
CA ALA A 138 -1.51 7.35 24.88
C ALA A 138 -2.37 6.22 24.32
N LEU A 139 -3.65 6.50 23.99
CA LEU A 139 -4.57 5.50 23.47
C LEU A 139 -4.49 5.48 21.95
N ASP A 140 -4.13 4.34 21.37
CA ASP A 140 -4.13 4.15 19.91
C ASP A 140 -5.57 4.01 19.41
N ILE A 141 -6.00 4.94 18.57
CA ILE A 141 -7.34 4.94 17.97
C ILE A 141 -7.38 3.87 16.87
N LYS A 142 -8.19 2.84 17.07
CA LYS A 142 -8.39 1.79 16.07
C LYS A 142 -9.33 2.31 14.98
N GLN A 143 -8.94 2.10 13.71
CA GLN A 143 -9.77 2.49 12.56
C GLN A 143 -11.15 1.81 12.61
N ALA A 144 -11.21 0.59 13.13
CA ALA A 144 -12.48 -0.14 13.30
C ALA A 144 -13.48 0.61 14.17
N TRP A 145 -13.02 1.40 15.14
CA TRP A 145 -13.93 2.19 16.02
C TRP A 145 -14.70 3.26 15.24
N LEU A 146 -14.18 3.68 14.08
CA LEU A 146 -14.82 4.72 13.23
C LEU A 146 -15.95 4.16 12.36
N ASN A 147 -16.16 2.84 12.36
CA ASN A 147 -17.24 2.21 11.59
C ASN A 147 -18.61 2.72 12.09
N LYS A 148 -19.50 2.99 11.14
CA LYS A 148 -20.85 3.54 11.41
C LYS A 148 -21.60 2.74 12.50
N GLY A 149 -21.45 1.41 12.51
CA GLY A 149 -22.11 0.52 13.48
C GLY A 149 -21.66 0.71 14.92
N ASN A 150 -20.58 1.44 15.17
CA ASN A 150 -20.08 1.75 16.52
C ASN A 150 -20.68 3.04 17.09
N PHE A 151 -21.58 3.68 16.33
CA PHE A 151 -22.25 4.90 16.74
C PHE A 151 -23.78 4.71 16.76
N THR A 152 -24.43 5.36 17.72
CA THR A 152 -25.88 5.38 17.82
C THR A 152 -26.47 6.32 16.76
N THR A 153 -27.78 6.31 16.60
CA THR A 153 -28.49 7.23 15.69
C THR A 153 -28.27 8.71 16.08
N LYS A 154 -27.92 8.95 17.34
CA LYS A 154 -27.62 10.31 17.85
C LYS A 154 -26.16 10.71 17.65
N GLY A 155 -25.35 9.83 17.05
CA GLY A 155 -23.92 10.09 16.79
C GLY A 155 -23.00 9.85 17.99
N GLU A 156 -23.52 9.24 19.05
CA GLU A 156 -22.73 8.87 20.23
C GLU A 156 -22.12 7.48 20.05
N LEU A 157 -20.99 7.22 20.71
CA LEU A 157 -20.42 5.88 20.72
C LEU A 157 -21.38 4.88 21.38
N ASN A 158 -21.48 3.69 20.83
CA ASN A 158 -22.31 2.65 21.43
C ASN A 158 -21.60 2.05 22.67
N LYS A 159 -22.38 1.37 23.51
CA LYS A 159 -21.91 0.80 24.78
C LYS A 159 -20.71 -0.15 24.59
N LYS A 160 -20.79 -1.03 23.58
CA LYS A 160 -19.71 -2.00 23.30
C LYS A 160 -18.37 -1.33 23.01
N THR A 161 -18.41 -0.30 22.16
CA THR A 161 -17.19 0.44 21.79
C THR A 161 -16.64 1.21 22.98
N LEU A 162 -17.52 1.84 23.79
CA LEU A 162 -17.11 2.51 25.03
C LEU A 162 -16.44 1.53 26.00
N GLU A 163 -16.99 0.33 26.17
CA GLU A 163 -16.42 -0.72 27.03
C GLU A 163 -15.03 -1.14 26.53
N GLU A 164 -14.86 -1.27 25.23
CA GLU A 164 -13.56 -1.61 24.65
C GLU A 164 -12.52 -0.52 24.90
N ILE A 165 -12.91 0.75 24.71
CA ILE A 165 -12.04 1.93 24.94
C ILE A 165 -11.65 2.00 26.43
N THR A 166 -12.60 1.88 27.35
CA THR A 166 -12.34 1.94 28.79
C THR A 166 -11.47 0.78 29.25
N PHE A 167 -11.65 -0.41 28.67
CA PHE A 167 -10.80 -1.56 28.95
C PHE A 167 -9.34 -1.25 28.59
N GLN A 168 -9.11 -0.66 27.40
CA GLN A 168 -7.75 -0.30 26.99
C GLN A 168 -7.15 0.80 27.90
N MET A 169 -7.97 1.76 28.32
CA MET A 169 -7.53 2.80 29.26
C MET A 169 -7.09 2.19 30.60
N LYS A 170 -7.86 1.23 31.11
CA LYS A 170 -7.51 0.50 32.35
C LYS A 170 -6.18 -0.24 32.21
N GLN A 171 -5.91 -0.83 31.03
CA GLN A 171 -4.64 -1.52 30.76
C GLN A 171 -3.48 -0.53 30.76
N ILE A 172 -3.63 0.63 30.11
CA ILE A 172 -2.62 1.69 30.09
C ILE A 172 -2.35 2.19 31.51
N ALA A 173 -3.40 2.44 32.30
CA ALA A 173 -3.30 2.89 33.69
C ALA A 173 -2.54 1.88 34.55
N ALA A 174 -2.83 0.59 34.40
CA ALA A 174 -2.14 -0.50 35.14
C ALA A 174 -0.67 -0.56 34.77
N GLU A 175 -0.32 -0.42 33.50
CA GLU A 175 1.08 -0.41 33.05
C GLU A 175 1.82 0.83 33.57
N ASN A 176 1.21 2.00 33.53
CA ASN A 176 1.80 3.23 34.09
C ASN A 176 2.10 3.06 35.57
N LYS A 177 1.15 2.47 36.32
CA LYS A 177 1.32 2.21 37.77
C LYS A 177 2.45 1.20 38.01
N ARG A 178 2.57 0.13 37.21
CA ARG A 178 3.66 -0.82 37.29
C ARG A 178 5.01 -0.12 37.09
N ILE A 179 5.12 0.71 36.04
CA ILE A 179 6.34 1.44 35.70
C ILE A 179 6.75 2.33 36.88
N GLU A 180 5.82 3.09 37.46
CA GLU A 180 6.12 3.99 38.59
C GLU A 180 6.57 3.19 39.85
N ASN A 181 5.90 2.07 40.14
CA ASN A 181 6.27 1.20 41.24
C ASN A 181 7.67 0.60 41.00
N ASP A 182 7.94 0.09 39.82
CA ASP A 182 9.22 -0.51 39.47
C ASP A 182 10.35 0.51 39.53
N LYS A 183 10.12 1.76 39.11
CA LYS A 183 11.08 2.86 39.23
C LYS A 183 11.44 3.11 40.69
N ALA A 184 10.44 3.17 41.57
CA ALA A 184 10.64 3.39 43.02
C ALA A 184 11.44 2.22 43.62
N ILE A 185 11.06 1.00 43.30
CA ILE A 185 11.78 -0.22 43.82
C ILE A 185 13.25 -0.19 43.40
N ILE A 186 13.50 0.00 42.08
CA ILE A 186 14.86 -0.05 41.52
C ILE A 186 15.71 1.13 42.04
N GLY A 187 15.11 2.34 42.09
CA GLY A 187 15.80 3.52 42.59
C GLY A 187 16.26 3.34 44.02
N ASN A 188 15.38 2.83 44.89
CA ASN A 188 15.70 2.56 46.31
C ASN A 188 16.72 1.42 46.44
N TYR A 189 16.57 0.36 45.66
CA TYR A 189 17.45 -0.79 45.70
C TYR A 189 18.89 -0.42 45.30
N ALA A 190 19.03 0.30 44.16
CA ALA A 190 20.34 0.76 43.68
C ALA A 190 21.05 1.64 44.72
N LYS A 191 20.31 2.60 45.32
CA LYS A 191 20.85 3.45 46.40
C LYS A 191 21.31 2.63 47.59
N ALA A 192 20.51 1.65 48.02
CA ALA A 192 20.80 0.82 49.18
C ALA A 192 22.09 0.01 49.00
N VAL A 193 22.46 -0.36 47.79
CA VAL A 193 23.68 -1.13 47.48
C VAL A 193 24.83 -0.25 46.99
N GLY A 194 24.66 1.08 47.05
CA GLY A 194 25.75 2.03 46.74
C GLY A 194 25.99 2.23 45.23
N LEU A 195 24.90 2.15 44.42
CA LEU A 195 24.94 2.43 43.00
C LEU A 195 24.11 3.67 42.68
N GLU A 196 24.48 4.38 41.62
CA GLU A 196 23.73 5.53 41.14
C GLU A 196 22.41 5.04 40.48
N PRO A 197 21.24 5.52 40.91
CA PRO A 197 19.97 4.93 40.52
C PRO A 197 19.50 5.33 39.11
N GLU A 198 19.93 6.48 38.60
CA GLU A 198 19.34 7.09 37.37
C GLU A 198 19.40 6.14 36.15
N SER A 199 20.57 5.53 35.96
CA SER A 199 20.76 4.63 34.79
C SER A 199 19.92 3.34 34.90
N TRP A 200 19.67 2.89 36.12
CA TRP A 200 18.85 1.69 36.39
C TRP A 200 17.36 2.00 36.21
N VAL A 201 16.94 3.15 36.74
CA VAL A 201 15.53 3.62 36.62
C VAL A 201 15.16 3.82 35.14
N ALA A 202 16.07 4.39 34.33
CA ALA A 202 15.84 4.60 32.88
C ALA A 202 15.54 3.29 32.15
N GLN A 203 16.09 2.16 32.61
CA GLN A 203 15.84 0.86 31.98
C GLN A 203 14.41 0.36 32.18
N ILE A 204 13.76 0.78 33.29
CA ILE A 204 12.32 0.49 33.49
C ILE A 204 11.49 1.17 32.40
N GLU A 205 11.84 2.41 32.08
CA GLU A 205 11.13 3.17 30.99
C GLU A 205 11.34 2.51 29.63
N ASN A 206 12.44 1.80 29.45
CA ASN A 206 12.76 1.05 28.24
C ASN A 206 12.14 -0.36 28.22
N GLY A 207 11.28 -0.67 29.20
CA GLY A 207 10.48 -1.88 29.19
C GLY A 207 11.00 -3.05 30.02
N LEU A 208 12.10 -2.86 30.81
CA LEU A 208 12.57 -3.92 31.68
C LEU A 208 11.74 -3.93 32.98
N PHE A 209 11.75 -5.08 33.65
CA PHE A 209 11.03 -5.28 34.91
C PHE A 209 12.01 -5.17 36.11
N ALA A 210 11.50 -4.69 37.25
CA ALA A 210 12.28 -4.54 38.48
C ALA A 210 12.98 -5.86 38.87
N SER A 211 12.27 -6.99 38.76
CA SER A 211 12.81 -8.31 39.13
C SER A 211 14.08 -8.69 38.36
N ASP A 212 14.14 -8.32 37.09
CA ASP A 212 15.31 -8.63 36.23
C ASP A 212 16.45 -7.64 36.50
N LEU A 213 16.10 -6.37 36.71
CA LEU A 213 17.11 -5.35 37.04
C LEU A 213 17.73 -5.60 38.41
N MET A 214 16.98 -6.09 39.39
CA MET A 214 17.55 -6.44 40.70
C MET A 214 18.67 -7.50 40.56
N LYS A 215 18.44 -8.51 39.68
CA LYS A 215 19.48 -9.54 39.41
C LYS A 215 20.71 -8.91 38.77
N GLN A 216 20.54 -7.95 37.86
CA GLN A 216 21.64 -7.26 37.18
C GLN A 216 22.39 -6.36 38.17
N ILE A 217 21.67 -5.69 39.07
CA ILE A 217 22.26 -4.87 40.16
C ILE A 217 23.12 -5.75 41.07
N ASP A 218 22.57 -6.91 41.51
CA ASP A 218 23.30 -7.86 42.34
C ASP A 218 24.61 -8.32 41.69
N ALA A 219 24.53 -8.70 40.39
CA ALA A 219 25.72 -9.10 39.64
C ALA A 219 26.75 -7.96 39.54
N THR A 220 26.28 -6.73 39.39
CA THR A 220 27.14 -5.53 39.33
C THR A 220 27.84 -5.28 40.67
N VAL A 221 27.09 -5.42 41.77
CA VAL A 221 27.62 -5.26 43.13
C VAL A 221 28.72 -6.32 43.43
N ILE A 222 28.47 -7.59 43.10
CA ILE A 222 29.42 -8.69 43.24
C ILE A 222 30.70 -8.38 42.44
N ALA A 223 30.56 -8.03 41.19
CA ALA A 223 31.68 -7.70 40.30
C ALA A 223 32.50 -6.51 40.84
N LYS A 224 31.81 -5.50 41.41
CA LYS A 224 32.46 -4.34 42.02
C LYS A 224 33.29 -4.76 43.24
N ARG A 225 32.71 -5.57 44.12
CA ARG A 225 33.43 -6.08 45.33
C ARG A 225 34.66 -6.89 44.92
N GLU A 226 34.52 -7.79 43.98
CA GLU A 226 35.65 -8.60 43.50
C GLU A 226 36.76 -7.74 42.89
N ARG A 227 36.41 -6.66 42.20
CA ARG A 227 37.41 -5.71 41.69
C ARG A 227 38.13 -4.96 42.82
N GLU A 228 37.37 -4.52 43.81
CA GLU A 228 37.91 -3.82 44.97
C GLU A 228 38.84 -4.74 45.75
N GLU A 229 38.50 -5.98 45.99
CA GLU A 229 39.32 -7.00 46.63
C GLU A 229 40.58 -7.27 45.79
N ARG A 230 40.46 -7.41 44.57
CA ARG A 230 41.63 -7.55 43.67
C ARG A 230 42.54 -6.31 43.69
N UNK A 231 42.07 -5.25 43.90
CA UNK A 231 42.78 -4.03 43.94
C UNK A 231 43.47 -3.86 45.28
N UNK A 232 42.83 -4.31 46.24
CA UNK A 232 43.37 -4.31 47.51
C UNK A 232 44.51 -5.35 47.67
N UNK A 233 44.23 -6.35 47.11
CA UNK A 233 45.22 -7.35 47.07
C UNK A 233 46.47 -6.99 46.29
N UNK A 234 46.24 -6.28 45.37
CA UNK A 234 47.31 -5.77 44.58
C UNK A 234 48.07 -4.64 45.23
N UNK A 235 47.46 -4.03 45.86
CA UNK A 235 48.02 -2.98 46.61
C UNK A 235 48.77 -3.50 47.84
N UNK A 236 48.31 -4.40 48.42
CA UNK A 236 49.01 -5.06 49.50
C UNK A 236 50.23 -5.83 49.03
N UNK A 237 50.06 -6.33 47.97
CA UNK A 237 51.18 -6.99 47.45
C UNK A 237 52.26 -6.04 46.98
N UNK A 238 51.88 -4.99 46.62
CA UNK A 238 52.80 -3.98 46.21
C UNK A 238 53.45 -3.31 47.37
N UNK A 239 52.83 -3.20 48.28
CA UNK A 239 53.33 -2.69 49.51
C UNK A 239 54.26 -3.63 50.20
N UNK A 240 54.04 -4.64 50.06
CA UNK A 240 54.92 -5.64 50.64
C UNK A 240 56.18 -5.82 49.81
N UNK A 241 56.12 -5.54 48.84
CA UNK A 241 57.28 -5.60 48.04
C UNK A 241 58.20 -4.40 48.12
N UNK A 242 57.57 -3.47 48.58
CA UNK A 242 58.29 -2.28 48.67
C UNK A 242 58.97 -2.09 50.00
N LYS A 243 59.03 -2.86 51.03
CA LYS A 243 59.75 -2.84 52.32
C LYS A 243 61.24 -3.06 52.02
N PRO A 244 62.10 -2.13 52.47
CA PRO A 244 63.57 -2.30 52.28
C PRO A 244 64.10 -3.42 53.13
N LYS A 245 64.92 -4.29 52.53
CA LYS A 245 65.72 -5.30 53.31
C LYS A 245 66.60 -4.56 54.26
N LEU A 246 66.34 -4.71 55.56
CA LEU A 246 67.22 -4.19 56.59
C LEU A 246 68.58 -4.91 56.45
N ASN A 247 69.59 -4.16 56.06
CA ASN A 247 70.94 -4.69 55.88
C ASN A 247 71.54 -4.91 57.26
N MET A 248 71.46 -6.16 57.74
CA MET A 248 72.24 -6.58 58.96
C MET A 248 73.63 -7.01 58.54
N SER A 249 74.45 -5.99 58.26
CA SER A 249 75.91 -6.27 58.29
C SER A 249 76.62 -5.11 58.98
N LYS A 250 76.71 -5.31 60.25
CA LYS A 250 77.84 -4.75 61.06
C LYS A 250 77.72 -5.21 62.51
N LEU A 251 78.44 -6.30 62.78
CA LEU A 251 79.26 -6.44 64.03
C LEU A 251 80.16 -7.64 63.78
#